data_abeffcee6ff6791bbda2ab9bce2e28f1
#
_entry.id   abeffcee6ff6791bbda2ab9bce2e28f1
#
_cell.length_a   1.000
_cell.length_b   1.000
_cell.length_c   1.000
_cell.angle_alpha   90.00
_cell.angle_beta   90.00
_cell.angle_gamma   90.00
#
_symmetry.space_group_name_H-M   'P 1'
#
loop_
_entity.id
_entity.type
_entity.pdbx_description
1 polymer ?
#
loop_
_entity_poly.entity_id
_entity_poly.type
_entity_poly.pdbx_seq_one_letter_code
_entity_poly.pdbx_strand_id
1 'polypeptide(L)'
;DPASADAAQVLHAAIEAARDPSRPPEARLAVLESPEVTGVLHHHPIRELLTVEGPYPAYADRERALFSSWYEFFPRSEGATVDPKTGKVTSGTFQTAAKRLDAVAAMGFDIVYLPPIHPIGEVNRKGRNNTLDPGPDDTGSPWAIGSRHGGHDAIHPDLGTFEDFDAFVGRARDLGLDEHDVGLKGSA
;
A
#
# COMPACT_ATOMS: atom_id res chain seq x y z
N ASP A 1 -41.77 -0.61 -9.28
CA ASP A 1 -40.68 -0.87 -10.24
C ASP A 1 -41.13 -1.95 -11.21
N PRO A 2 -41.12 -1.72 -12.56
CA PRO A 2 -41.52 -2.71 -13.56
C PRO A 2 -40.77 -4.05 -13.44
N ALA A 3 -39.49 -4.03 -13.17
CA ALA A 3 -38.66 -5.22 -12.99
C ALA A 3 -39.14 -6.10 -11.81
N SER A 4 -39.65 -5.49 -10.75
CA SER A 4 -40.25 -6.19 -9.61
C SER A 4 -41.60 -6.82 -9.93
N ALA A 5 -42.38 -6.19 -10.83
CA ALA A 5 -43.66 -6.74 -11.28
C ALA A 5 -43.45 -7.97 -12.16
N ASP A 6 -42.50 -7.92 -13.09
CA ASP A 6 -42.15 -9.06 -13.94
C ASP A 6 -41.63 -10.23 -13.14
N ALA A 7 -40.76 -9.98 -12.14
CA ALA A 7 -40.24 -10.99 -11.24
C ALA A 7 -41.40 -11.68 -10.42
N ALA A 8 -42.32 -10.90 -9.92
CA ALA A 8 -43.49 -11.41 -9.21
C ALA A 8 -44.37 -12.29 -10.12
N GLN A 9 -44.55 -11.91 -11.39
CA GLN A 9 -45.33 -12.67 -12.33
C GLN A 9 -44.69 -14.04 -12.64
N VAL A 10 -43.36 -14.10 -12.81
CA VAL A 10 -42.62 -15.36 -12.99
C VAL A 10 -42.81 -16.27 -11.80
N LEU A 11 -42.66 -15.76 -10.59
CA LEU A 11 -42.84 -16.57 -9.37
C LEU A 11 -44.28 -17.05 -9.19
N HIS A 12 -45.28 -16.22 -9.46
CA HIS A 12 -46.69 -16.63 -9.41
C HIS A 12 -47.00 -17.74 -10.39
N ALA A 13 -46.53 -17.61 -11.65
CA ALA A 13 -46.73 -18.66 -12.66
C ALA A 13 -46.07 -19.99 -12.23
N ALA A 14 -44.88 -19.92 -11.66
CA ALA A 14 -44.18 -21.10 -11.16
C ALA A 14 -44.91 -21.75 -9.99
N ILE A 15 -45.45 -20.98 -9.04
CA ILE A 15 -46.24 -21.48 -7.92
C ILE A 15 -47.53 -22.19 -8.41
N GLU A 16 -48.27 -21.59 -9.32
CA GLU A 16 -49.45 -22.17 -9.89
C GLU A 16 -49.12 -23.50 -10.59
N ALA A 17 -48.08 -23.52 -11.43
CA ALA A 17 -47.64 -24.74 -12.10
C ALA A 17 -47.18 -25.85 -11.13
N ALA A 18 -46.50 -25.48 -10.06
CA ALA A 18 -46.04 -26.41 -9.04
C ALA A 18 -47.20 -27.01 -8.19
N ARG A 19 -48.29 -26.25 -8.03
CA ARG A 19 -49.48 -26.67 -7.26
C ARG A 19 -50.46 -27.45 -8.10
N ASP A 20 -50.33 -27.45 -9.41
CA ASP A 20 -51.27 -28.12 -10.31
C ASP A 20 -51.19 -29.65 -10.20
N PRO A 21 -52.24 -30.32 -9.63
CA PRO A 21 -52.20 -31.76 -9.43
C PRO A 21 -52.36 -32.57 -10.71
N SER A 22 -52.75 -31.92 -11.83
CA SER A 22 -52.86 -32.55 -13.14
C SER A 22 -51.49 -32.75 -13.80
N ARG A 23 -50.45 -32.08 -13.35
CA ARG A 23 -49.08 -32.24 -13.82
C ARG A 23 -48.33 -33.35 -13.09
N PRO A 24 -47.51 -34.14 -13.83
CA PRO A 24 -46.60 -35.11 -13.17
C PRO A 24 -45.65 -34.41 -12.20
N PRO A 25 -45.23 -35.08 -11.09
CA PRO A 25 -44.33 -34.50 -10.08
C PRO A 25 -43.04 -33.92 -10.68
N GLU A 26 -42.44 -34.61 -11.64
CA GLU A 26 -41.22 -34.22 -12.32
C GLU A 26 -41.39 -32.91 -13.11
N ALA A 27 -42.54 -32.74 -13.80
CA ALA A 27 -42.86 -31.50 -14.54
C ALA A 27 -43.15 -30.34 -13.59
N ARG A 28 -43.68 -30.61 -12.39
CA ARG A 28 -43.88 -29.58 -11.35
C ARG A 28 -42.56 -29.12 -10.76
N LEU A 29 -41.63 -30.03 -10.52
CA LEU A 29 -40.31 -29.74 -10.01
C LEU A 29 -39.49 -28.95 -11.05
N ALA A 30 -39.51 -29.39 -12.33
CA ALA A 30 -38.76 -28.74 -13.41
C ALA A 30 -39.11 -27.25 -13.58
N VAL A 31 -40.36 -26.86 -13.31
CA VAL A 31 -40.76 -25.45 -13.35
C VAL A 31 -40.09 -24.64 -12.24
N LEU A 32 -39.98 -25.19 -11.04
CA LEU A 32 -39.32 -24.52 -9.91
C LEU A 32 -37.81 -24.38 -10.10
N GLU A 33 -37.21 -25.29 -10.84
CA GLU A 33 -35.77 -25.31 -11.14
C GLU A 33 -35.45 -24.62 -12.48
N SER A 34 -36.43 -23.99 -13.13
CA SER A 34 -36.22 -23.31 -14.40
C SER A 34 -35.25 -22.16 -14.26
N PRO A 35 -34.49 -21.83 -15.34
CA PRO A 35 -33.57 -20.69 -15.35
C PRO A 35 -34.24 -19.35 -15.03
N GLU A 36 -35.52 -19.19 -15.40
CA GLU A 36 -36.30 -17.97 -15.15
C GLU A 36 -36.56 -17.82 -13.64
N VAL A 37 -36.99 -18.89 -12.95
CA VAL A 37 -37.26 -18.87 -11.51
C VAL A 37 -35.97 -18.72 -10.73
N THR A 38 -34.94 -19.48 -11.07
CA THR A 38 -33.64 -19.40 -10.40
C THR A 38 -32.97 -18.04 -10.61
N GLY A 39 -33.11 -17.43 -11.79
CA GLY A 39 -32.66 -16.09 -12.08
C GLY A 39 -33.36 -15.03 -11.23
N VAL A 40 -34.69 -15.12 -11.09
CA VAL A 40 -35.46 -14.21 -10.22
C VAL A 40 -35.02 -14.34 -8.77
N LEU A 41 -34.90 -15.57 -8.24
CA LEU A 41 -34.48 -15.79 -6.86
C LEU A 41 -33.03 -15.37 -6.59
N HIS A 42 -32.17 -15.43 -7.60
CA HIS A 42 -30.81 -14.92 -7.49
C HIS A 42 -30.77 -13.39 -7.37
N HIS A 43 -31.56 -12.68 -8.17
CA HIS A 43 -31.62 -11.22 -8.15
C HIS A 43 -32.49 -10.67 -7.01
N HIS A 44 -33.49 -11.42 -6.58
CA HIS A 44 -34.39 -11.10 -5.48
C HIS A 44 -34.41 -12.19 -4.41
N PRO A 45 -33.28 -12.43 -3.72
CA PRO A 45 -33.18 -13.49 -2.75
C PRO A 45 -34.13 -13.27 -1.57
N ILE A 46 -34.81 -14.34 -1.13
CA ILE A 46 -35.62 -14.34 0.08
C ILE A 46 -34.68 -14.16 1.28
N ARG A 47 -34.81 -13.02 1.95
CA ARG A 47 -33.96 -12.66 3.08
C ARG A 47 -34.76 -12.64 4.39
N GLU A 48 -35.36 -13.77 4.71
CA GLU A 48 -36.01 -13.98 5.99
C GLU A 48 -35.07 -14.66 6.98
N LEU A 49 -35.14 -14.32 8.23
CA LEU A 49 -34.35 -14.91 9.32
C LEU A 49 -32.82 -14.79 9.11
N LEU A 50 -32.38 -13.74 8.43
CA LEU A 50 -30.96 -13.48 8.24
C LEU A 50 -30.31 -13.00 9.53
N THR A 51 -29.25 -13.68 9.91
CA THR A 51 -28.26 -13.12 10.84
C THR A 51 -27.28 -12.29 10.02
N VAL A 52 -27.10 -11.03 10.38
CA VAL A 52 -26.14 -10.14 9.72
C VAL A 52 -24.96 -9.98 10.65
N GLU A 53 -23.80 -10.44 10.19
CA GLU A 53 -22.52 -10.19 10.83
C GLU A 53 -21.59 -9.43 9.88
N GLY A 54 -20.69 -8.64 10.43
CA GLY A 54 -19.77 -7.82 9.65
C GLY A 54 -20.22 -6.36 9.55
N PRO A 55 -19.68 -5.58 8.62
CA PRO A 55 -18.85 -6.05 7.50
C PRO A 55 -17.48 -6.59 7.93
N TYR A 56 -17.05 -7.66 7.29
CA TYR A 56 -15.67 -8.14 7.41
C TYR A 56 -14.81 -7.38 6.41
N PRO A 57 -13.75 -6.66 6.86
CA PRO A 57 -12.89 -5.96 5.94
C PRO A 57 -12.13 -6.95 5.06
N ALA A 58 -12.17 -6.74 3.76
CA ALA A 58 -11.32 -7.43 2.80
C ALA A 58 -10.43 -6.38 2.11
N TYR A 59 -9.13 -6.59 2.16
CA TYR A 59 -8.15 -5.74 1.51
C TYR A 59 -7.57 -6.48 0.31
N ALA A 60 -7.73 -5.89 -0.87
CA ALA A 60 -7.09 -6.36 -2.09
C ALA A 60 -5.87 -5.47 -2.34
N ASP A 61 -4.68 -6.05 -2.23
CA ASP A 61 -3.46 -5.33 -2.50
C ASP A 61 -3.26 -5.13 -4.01
N ARG A 62 -2.35 -4.21 -4.35
CA ARG A 62 -1.94 -3.96 -5.73
C ARG A 62 -1.14 -5.15 -6.28
N GLU A 63 -1.07 -5.27 -7.60
CA GLU A 63 -0.36 -6.38 -8.26
C GLU A 63 1.12 -6.43 -7.90
N ARG A 64 1.80 -5.28 -7.78
CA ARG A 64 3.22 -5.19 -7.40
C ARG A 64 3.54 -5.65 -5.98
N ALA A 65 2.55 -5.82 -5.12
CA ALA A 65 2.75 -6.44 -3.80
C ALA A 65 3.01 -7.95 -3.90
N LEU A 66 2.62 -8.60 -5.01
CA LEU A 66 2.88 -10.02 -5.25
C LEU A 66 4.32 -10.27 -5.71
N PHE A 67 4.83 -9.39 -6.55
CA PHE A 67 6.20 -9.45 -7.06
C PHE A 67 6.66 -8.08 -7.53
N SER A 68 7.87 -7.69 -7.18
CA SER A 68 8.49 -6.43 -7.59
C SER A 68 10.00 -6.48 -7.41
N SER A 69 10.72 -5.67 -8.18
CA SER A 69 12.15 -5.45 -8.03
C SER A 69 12.42 -4.17 -7.27
N TRP A 70 13.31 -4.24 -6.28
CA TRP A 70 13.55 -3.14 -5.34
C TRP A 70 14.95 -2.60 -5.49
N TYR A 71 15.10 -1.28 -5.51
CA TYR A 71 16.39 -0.59 -5.50
C TYR A 71 16.55 0.18 -4.19
N GLU A 72 17.54 -0.24 -3.39
CA GLU A 72 17.87 0.42 -2.13
C GLU A 72 19.02 1.41 -2.34
N PHE A 73 18.89 2.61 -1.81
CA PHE A 73 19.99 3.56 -1.70
C PHE A 73 19.81 4.55 -0.54
N PHE A 74 20.93 5.12 -0.09
CA PHE A 74 20.93 6.11 0.97
C PHE A 74 20.79 7.53 0.39
N PRO A 75 19.71 8.28 0.67
CA PRO A 75 19.56 9.65 0.19
C PRO A 75 20.72 10.53 0.57
N ARG A 76 21.27 10.33 1.78
CA ARG A 76 22.45 11.09 2.28
C ARG A 76 23.72 10.87 1.48
N SER A 77 23.82 9.81 0.70
CA SER A 77 24.98 9.52 -0.15
C SER A 77 24.88 10.18 -1.53
N GLU A 78 23.65 10.40 -2.01
CA GLU A 78 23.42 10.95 -3.34
C GLU A 78 23.67 12.48 -3.36
N GLY A 79 24.76 12.88 -4.00
CA GLY A 79 25.20 14.27 -4.02
C GLY A 79 25.96 14.72 -2.77
N ALA A 80 26.34 13.78 -1.90
CA ALA A 80 27.23 14.07 -0.78
C ALA A 80 28.60 14.57 -1.28
N THR A 81 29.20 15.45 -0.51
CA THR A 81 30.54 16.00 -0.81
C THR A 81 31.46 15.84 0.38
N VAL A 82 32.75 15.69 0.11
CA VAL A 82 33.79 15.64 1.14
C VAL A 82 34.75 16.81 0.91
N ASP A 83 34.91 17.63 1.91
CA ASP A 83 35.92 18.70 1.86
C ASP A 83 37.32 18.05 1.87
N PRO A 84 38.14 18.27 0.81
CA PRO A 84 39.45 17.63 0.70
C PRO A 84 40.46 18.09 1.74
N LYS A 85 40.23 19.20 2.40
CA LYS A 85 41.16 19.77 3.39
C LYS A 85 40.83 19.31 4.81
N THR A 86 39.54 19.23 5.13
CA THR A 86 39.09 18.96 6.50
C THR A 86 38.58 17.54 6.65
N GLY A 87 38.25 16.84 5.55
CA GLY A 87 37.59 15.55 5.53
C GLY A 87 36.12 15.63 5.99
N LYS A 88 35.56 16.83 6.15
CA LYS A 88 34.18 17.03 6.55
C LYS A 88 33.25 16.57 5.42
N VAL A 89 32.28 15.74 5.79
CA VAL A 89 31.24 15.25 4.88
C VAL A 89 30.02 16.17 4.97
N THR A 90 29.55 16.62 3.81
CA THR A 90 28.23 17.26 3.67
C THR A 90 27.26 16.22 3.11
N SER A 91 26.17 15.97 3.80
CA SER A 91 25.14 15.00 3.39
C SER A 91 24.48 15.39 2.07
N GLY A 92 24.09 14.40 1.28
CA GLY A 92 23.06 14.57 0.27
C GLY A 92 21.70 14.82 0.92
N THR A 93 20.75 15.27 0.10
CA THR A 93 19.38 15.64 0.50
C THR A 93 18.35 14.90 -0.36
N PHE A 94 17.07 14.99 -0.05
CA PHE A 94 16.02 14.48 -0.94
C PHE A 94 16.06 15.11 -2.32
N GLN A 95 16.40 16.40 -2.42
CA GLN A 95 16.53 17.10 -3.71
C GLN A 95 17.69 16.55 -4.55
N THR A 96 18.82 16.21 -3.93
CA THR A 96 19.95 15.60 -4.65
C THR A 96 19.68 14.14 -4.97
N ALA A 97 19.03 13.42 -4.06
CA ALA A 97 18.64 12.01 -4.21
C ALA A 97 17.60 11.81 -5.32
N ALA A 98 16.68 12.76 -5.51
CA ALA A 98 15.68 12.70 -6.58
C ALA A 98 16.30 12.56 -7.98
N LYS A 99 17.52 13.05 -8.19
CA LYS A 99 18.24 12.90 -9.45
C LYS A 99 18.64 11.46 -9.77
N ARG A 100 18.71 10.60 -8.74
CA ARG A 100 19.01 9.15 -8.90
C ARG A 100 17.82 8.39 -9.47
N LEU A 101 16.60 8.86 -9.25
CA LEU A 101 15.37 8.17 -9.61
C LEU A 101 15.25 7.87 -11.12
N ASP A 102 15.72 8.79 -11.97
CA ASP A 102 15.72 8.57 -13.42
C ASP A 102 16.54 7.34 -13.83
N ALA A 103 17.71 7.16 -13.22
CA ALA A 103 18.55 6.00 -13.47
C ALA A 103 17.92 4.71 -12.91
N VAL A 104 17.28 4.77 -11.74
CA VAL A 104 16.59 3.63 -11.13
C VAL A 104 15.43 3.17 -12.02
N ALA A 105 14.60 4.09 -12.49
CA ALA A 105 13.51 3.80 -13.41
C ALA A 105 14.04 3.22 -14.74
N ALA A 106 15.10 3.80 -15.29
CA ALA A 106 15.72 3.32 -16.54
C ALA A 106 16.31 1.90 -16.42
N MET A 107 16.72 1.48 -15.22
CA MET A 107 17.14 0.10 -14.95
C MET A 107 15.97 -0.90 -14.86
N GLY A 108 14.73 -0.43 -14.81
CA GLY A 108 13.53 -1.28 -14.75
C GLY A 108 13.17 -1.76 -13.34
N PHE A 109 13.61 -1.07 -12.29
CA PHE A 109 13.13 -1.33 -10.94
C PHE A 109 11.71 -0.80 -10.76
N ASP A 110 10.96 -1.48 -9.88
CA ASP A 110 9.56 -1.14 -9.58
C ASP A 110 9.44 -0.26 -8.34
N ILE A 111 10.30 -0.48 -7.35
CA ILE A 111 10.20 0.14 -6.02
C ILE A 111 11.55 0.75 -5.63
N VAL A 112 11.46 1.95 -5.04
CA VAL A 112 12.60 2.57 -4.34
C VAL A 112 12.47 2.31 -2.85
N TYR A 113 13.49 1.70 -2.26
CA TYR A 113 13.61 1.52 -0.83
C TYR A 113 14.67 2.47 -0.27
N LEU A 114 14.29 3.24 0.75
CA LEU A 114 15.20 4.10 1.48
C LEU A 114 15.43 3.52 2.89
N PRO A 115 16.69 3.37 3.33
CA PRO A 115 16.96 3.18 4.76
C PRO A 115 16.34 4.30 5.58
N PRO A 116 16.14 4.10 6.91
CA PRO A 116 15.43 5.06 7.75
C PRO A 116 15.88 6.50 7.54
N ILE A 117 14.92 7.38 7.32
CA ILE A 117 15.12 8.81 7.04
C ILE A 117 14.87 9.70 8.27
N HIS A 118 14.47 9.09 9.38
CA HIS A 118 14.28 9.80 10.65
C HIS A 118 15.59 10.35 11.23
N PRO A 119 15.54 11.28 12.19
CA PRO A 119 16.72 11.76 12.89
C PRO A 119 17.48 10.62 13.58
N ILE A 120 18.79 10.57 13.33
CA ILE A 120 19.65 9.50 13.85
C ILE A 120 19.86 9.68 15.36
N GLY A 121 19.69 8.60 16.12
CA GLY A 121 19.87 8.58 17.56
C GLY A 121 21.27 9.01 18.01
N GLU A 122 21.33 9.75 19.11
CA GLU A 122 22.55 10.30 19.66
C GLU A 122 23.16 9.41 20.75
N VAL A 123 22.32 8.64 21.45
CA VAL A 123 22.76 7.75 22.53
C VAL A 123 23.44 6.53 21.93
N ASN A 124 24.65 6.22 22.41
CA ASN A 124 25.49 5.12 21.89
C ASN A 124 25.73 5.19 20.37
N ARG A 125 25.79 6.40 19.82
CA ARG A 125 26.06 6.63 18.40
C ARG A 125 27.37 5.96 18.01
N LYS A 126 27.40 5.37 16.83
CA LYS A 126 28.59 4.74 16.28
C LYS A 126 29.43 5.74 15.51
N GLY A 127 30.74 5.60 15.65
CA GLY A 127 31.71 6.32 14.84
C GLY A 127 32.09 5.56 13.56
N ARG A 128 33.12 6.05 12.88
CA ARG A 128 33.68 5.44 11.65
C ARG A 128 34.05 3.98 11.92
N ASN A 129 33.84 3.13 10.93
CA ASN A 129 34.12 1.69 11.02
C ASN A 129 33.41 1.03 12.23
N ASN A 130 32.24 1.54 12.61
CA ASN A 130 31.44 1.02 13.71
C ASN A 130 32.13 1.10 15.09
N THR A 131 33.02 2.06 15.29
CA THR A 131 33.66 2.29 16.60
C THR A 131 32.64 2.77 17.63
N LEU A 132 32.96 2.57 18.92
CA LEU A 132 32.13 3.03 20.05
C LEU A 132 32.41 4.48 20.43
N ASP A 133 33.48 5.07 19.92
CA ASP A 133 33.91 6.44 20.18
C ASP A 133 33.64 7.32 18.95
N PRO A 134 32.40 7.86 18.79
CA PRO A 134 32.06 8.73 17.67
C PRO A 134 32.73 10.08 17.78
N GLY A 135 33.28 10.56 16.66
CA GLY A 135 33.68 11.96 16.53
C GLY A 135 32.44 12.89 16.37
N PRO A 136 32.66 14.21 16.50
CA PRO A 136 31.57 15.18 16.42
C PRO A 136 30.86 15.18 15.04
N ASP A 137 31.57 14.84 13.97
CA ASP A 137 31.08 14.82 12.59
C ASP A 137 30.64 13.43 12.11
N ASP A 138 30.65 12.42 13.00
CA ASP A 138 30.21 11.09 12.64
C ASP A 138 28.68 11.01 12.61
N THR A 139 28.15 10.52 11.51
CA THR A 139 26.70 10.47 11.27
C THR A 139 25.98 9.46 12.19
N GLY A 140 26.62 8.35 12.49
CA GLY A 140 25.99 7.22 13.19
C GLY A 140 25.23 6.30 12.24
N SER A 141 24.40 5.45 12.82
CA SER A 141 23.59 4.48 12.09
C SER A 141 22.19 5.05 11.81
N PRO A 142 21.72 5.04 10.55
CA PRO A 142 20.36 5.49 10.22
C PRO A 142 19.25 4.75 10.96
N TRP A 143 19.50 3.53 11.41
CA TRP A 143 18.53 2.72 12.19
C TRP A 143 18.46 3.10 13.67
N ALA A 144 19.40 3.91 14.16
CA ALA A 144 19.39 4.32 15.55
C ALA A 144 18.32 5.41 15.78
N ILE A 145 17.50 5.23 16.82
CA ILE A 145 16.51 6.19 17.30
C ILE A 145 16.98 6.87 18.58
N GLY A 146 16.27 7.90 19.03
CA GLY A 146 16.62 8.63 20.25
C GLY A 146 17.39 9.93 19.98
N SER A 147 16.98 10.68 18.95
CA SER A 147 17.46 12.02 18.65
C SER A 147 16.59 13.09 19.32
N ARG A 148 17.21 14.22 19.67
CA ARG A 148 16.47 15.42 20.11
C ARG A 148 15.62 16.05 19.00
N HIS A 149 15.89 15.71 17.75
CA HIS A 149 15.18 16.24 16.57
C HIS A 149 13.92 15.45 16.17
N GLY A 150 13.56 14.45 16.94
CA GLY A 150 12.37 13.63 16.73
C GLY A 150 12.65 12.14 16.59
N GLY A 151 11.59 11.38 16.39
CA GLY A 151 11.60 9.92 16.21
C GLY A 151 11.18 9.51 14.80
N HIS A 152 10.40 8.43 14.72
CA HIS A 152 9.92 7.87 13.45
C HIS A 152 8.94 8.78 12.70
N ASP A 153 8.42 9.80 13.36
CA ASP A 153 7.50 10.81 12.84
C ASP A 153 8.20 12.07 12.32
N ALA A 154 9.53 12.06 12.25
CA ALA A 154 10.33 13.20 11.83
C ALA A 154 11.34 12.82 10.73
N ILE A 155 11.73 13.81 9.94
CA ILE A 155 12.78 13.70 8.93
C ILE A 155 14.11 14.19 9.52
N HIS A 156 15.21 13.49 9.18
CA HIS A 156 16.55 13.94 9.56
C HIS A 156 16.84 15.32 8.96
N PRO A 157 17.27 16.32 9.76
CA PRO A 157 17.46 17.69 9.30
C PRO A 157 18.39 17.84 8.08
N ASP A 158 19.40 16.97 7.95
CA ASP A 158 20.33 17.00 6.83
C ASP A 158 19.70 16.52 5.51
N LEU A 159 18.56 15.81 5.55
CA LEU A 159 17.90 15.31 4.36
C LEU A 159 16.93 16.32 3.74
N GLY A 160 16.42 17.26 4.53
CA GLY A 160 15.45 18.26 4.12
C GLY A 160 14.20 18.28 4.98
N THR A 161 13.10 18.73 4.38
CA THR A 161 11.79 18.88 5.02
C THR A 161 10.80 17.80 4.56
N PHE A 162 9.58 17.81 5.12
CA PHE A 162 8.47 16.96 4.61
C PHE A 162 8.09 17.34 3.18
N GLU A 163 8.14 18.62 2.82
CA GLU A 163 7.87 19.09 1.46
C GLU A 163 8.92 18.59 0.47
N ASP A 164 10.20 18.51 0.88
CA ASP A 164 11.27 17.93 0.05
C ASP A 164 11.05 16.42 -0.14
N PHE A 165 10.59 15.76 0.91
CA PHE A 165 10.24 14.33 0.86
C PHE A 165 9.04 14.06 -0.05
N ASP A 166 7.98 14.85 0.09
CA ASP A 166 6.79 14.76 -0.77
C ASP A 166 7.14 15.01 -2.25
N ALA A 167 8.05 15.96 -2.52
CA ALA A 167 8.55 16.20 -3.87
C ALA A 167 9.37 15.01 -4.40
N PHE A 168 10.17 14.36 -3.55
CA PHE A 168 10.90 13.14 -3.90
C PHE A 168 9.95 11.99 -4.26
N VAL A 169 8.94 11.76 -3.44
CA VAL A 169 7.89 10.75 -3.66
C VAL A 169 7.10 11.06 -4.93
N GLY A 170 6.72 12.31 -5.13
CA GLY A 170 6.05 12.76 -6.35
C GLY A 170 6.87 12.46 -7.60
N ARG A 171 8.19 12.73 -7.56
CA ARG A 171 9.09 12.41 -8.67
C ARG A 171 9.19 10.91 -8.92
N ALA A 172 9.26 10.07 -7.88
CA ALA A 172 9.28 8.62 -8.02
C ALA A 172 7.99 8.13 -8.74
N ARG A 173 6.84 8.65 -8.31
CA ARG A 173 5.53 8.34 -8.91
C ARG A 173 5.46 8.76 -10.38
N ASP A 174 5.94 9.93 -10.75
CA ASP A 174 5.97 10.42 -12.13
C ASP A 174 6.80 9.51 -13.05
N LEU A 175 7.79 8.82 -12.49
CA LEU A 175 8.64 7.86 -13.20
C LEU A 175 8.06 6.43 -13.20
N GLY A 176 6.88 6.22 -12.60
CA GLY A 176 6.24 4.92 -12.49
C GLY A 176 6.88 3.99 -11.45
N LEU A 177 7.75 4.53 -10.57
CA LEU A 177 8.26 3.82 -9.41
C LEU A 177 7.20 3.84 -8.32
N ASP A 178 7.04 2.72 -7.63
CA ASP A 178 6.07 2.62 -6.56
C ASP A 178 6.62 3.22 -5.25
N GLU A 179 5.73 3.84 -4.48
CA GLU A 179 6.06 4.59 -3.27
C GLU A 179 5.91 3.79 -1.96
N HIS A 180 5.74 2.48 -2.04
CA HIS A 180 5.60 1.66 -0.85
C HIS A 180 6.96 1.34 -0.24
N ASP A 181 7.07 1.72 1.01
CA ASP A 181 8.16 1.52 1.94
C ASP A 181 9.26 2.59 1.95
N VAL A 182 8.83 3.81 2.06
CA VAL A 182 9.60 4.74 2.87
C VAL A 182 9.13 4.51 4.30
N GLY A 183 10.01 4.08 5.18
CA GLY A 183 9.69 3.67 6.56
C GLY A 183 9.14 4.78 7.46
N LEU A 184 8.09 5.44 7.01
CA LEU A 184 7.24 6.36 7.76
C LEU A 184 5.84 5.75 7.94
N LYS A 185 5.72 4.45 8.24
CA LYS A 185 4.52 3.98 8.92
C LYS A 185 4.58 4.40 10.38
N GLY A 186 4.32 5.67 10.60
CA GLY A 186 3.72 6.11 11.83
C GLY A 186 2.33 5.47 11.87
N SER A 187 2.13 4.54 12.80
CA SER A 187 0.83 4.03 13.20
C SER A 187 -0.16 5.18 13.36
N ALA A 188 -1.26 5.15 12.59
CA ALA A 188 -2.51 5.75 13.01
C ALA A 188 -3.17 4.84 14.03
#